data_4adc3ad23fdb2386fb0b4311f7261687
#
_entry.id   4adc3ad23fdb2386fb0b4311f7261687
#
_cell.length_a   1.000
_cell.length_b   1.000
_cell.length_c   1.000
_cell.angle_alpha   90.00
_cell.angle_beta   90.00
_cell.angle_gamma   90.00
#
_symmetry.space_group_name_H-M   'P 1'
#
loop_
_entity.id
_entity.type
_entity.pdbx_description
1 polymer ?
#
loop_
_entity_poly.entity_id
_entity_poly.type
_entity_poly.pdbx_seq_one_letter_code
_entity_poly.pdbx_strand_id
1 'polypeptide(L)'
;VVGVTTNPSIFAAALANGESYAAQVQQLADTGADVDKAVFEITTDDVIQACDVFAPVFEATGGVDGRVSIEVDPRLSRDTQGTVNEAKELFDKVGRSNVLIKIPATVEGLPAITAVLAEGISVNVTLIFSLQRYREVINAFMAGIEQARENGHDLSKIHSVASFFVSRVD
;
A
#
# COMPACT_ATOMS: atom_id res chain seq x y z
N VAL A 1 -12.69 -11.69 10.08
CA VAL A 1 -11.87 -10.92 9.14
C VAL A 1 -10.61 -10.50 9.87
N VAL A 2 -9.45 -10.79 9.28
CA VAL A 2 -8.14 -10.58 9.93
C VAL A 2 -7.29 -9.49 9.24
N GLY A 3 -7.84 -8.83 8.25
CA GLY A 3 -7.20 -7.73 7.53
C GLY A 3 -8.02 -7.31 6.33
N VAL A 4 -7.63 -6.21 5.69
CA VAL A 4 -8.30 -5.68 4.51
C VAL A 4 -7.29 -5.18 3.47
N THR A 5 -7.65 -5.32 2.21
CA THR A 5 -6.90 -4.72 1.11
C THR A 5 -7.81 -3.78 0.33
N THR A 6 -7.25 -2.68 -0.13
CA THR A 6 -7.92 -1.72 -0.99
C THR A 6 -7.24 -1.66 -2.37
N ASN A 7 -7.89 -1.04 -3.31
CA ASN A 7 -7.34 -0.68 -4.62
C ASN A 7 -8.17 0.47 -5.21
N PRO A 8 -7.71 1.12 -6.29
CA PRO A 8 -8.42 2.25 -6.89
C PRO A 8 -9.88 1.95 -7.29
N SER A 9 -10.17 0.73 -7.77
CA SER A 9 -11.54 0.33 -8.16
C SER A 9 -12.48 0.18 -6.96
N ILE A 10 -11.98 -0.30 -5.82
CA ILE A 10 -12.74 -0.40 -4.58
C ILE A 10 -13.09 1.00 -4.07
N PHE A 11 -12.12 1.91 -4.05
CA PHE A 11 -12.36 3.30 -3.66
C PHE A 11 -13.30 4.01 -4.63
N ALA A 12 -13.14 3.84 -5.94
CA ALA A 12 -14.06 4.41 -6.92
C ALA A 12 -15.50 3.96 -6.70
N ALA A 13 -15.71 2.68 -6.38
CA ALA A 13 -17.04 2.16 -6.07
C ALA A 13 -17.60 2.70 -4.74
N ALA A 14 -16.76 2.89 -3.73
CA ALA A 14 -17.16 3.48 -2.45
C ALA A 14 -17.53 4.96 -2.61
N LEU A 15 -16.71 5.74 -3.31
CA LEU A 15 -16.95 7.16 -3.58
C LEU A 15 -18.16 7.41 -4.48
N ALA A 16 -18.51 6.46 -5.37
CA ALA A 16 -19.71 6.57 -6.20
C ALA A 16 -21.03 6.57 -5.36
N ASN A 17 -21.00 6.02 -4.16
CA ASN A 17 -22.11 6.07 -3.19
C ASN A 17 -22.06 7.33 -2.30
N GLY A 18 -21.74 8.43 -2.84
CA GLY A 18 -21.35 9.75 -2.37
C GLY A 18 -21.93 10.34 -1.07
N GLU A 19 -23.02 9.83 -0.51
CA GLU A 19 -23.61 10.43 0.70
C GLU A 19 -22.68 10.41 1.92
N SER A 20 -21.93 9.34 2.09
CA SER A 20 -21.00 9.18 3.22
C SER A 20 -19.80 10.12 3.16
N TYR A 21 -19.39 10.52 1.97
CA TYR A 21 -18.22 11.39 1.73
C TYR A 21 -18.57 12.85 1.44
N ALA A 22 -19.88 13.17 1.30
CA ALA A 22 -20.31 14.49 0.84
C ALA A 22 -19.76 15.65 1.69
N ALA A 23 -19.75 15.50 3.01
CA ALA A 23 -19.22 16.51 3.91
C ALA A 23 -17.70 16.70 3.77
N GLN A 24 -16.95 15.61 3.65
CA GLN A 24 -15.49 15.64 3.48
C GLN A 24 -15.10 16.21 2.11
N VAL A 25 -15.80 15.81 1.05
CA VAL A 25 -15.62 16.38 -0.30
C VAL A 25 -15.87 17.88 -0.31
N GLN A 26 -16.96 18.35 0.34
CA GLN A 26 -17.26 19.78 0.43
C GLN A 26 -16.15 20.53 1.18
N GLN A 27 -15.70 19.99 2.31
CA GLN A 27 -14.61 20.60 3.09
C GLN A 27 -13.32 20.72 2.27
N LEU A 28 -12.95 19.68 1.53
CA LEU A 28 -11.76 19.68 0.67
C LEU A 28 -11.91 20.69 -0.49
N ALA A 29 -13.08 20.76 -1.11
CA ALA A 29 -13.39 21.74 -2.14
C ALA A 29 -13.27 23.18 -1.63
N ASP A 30 -13.78 23.45 -0.43
CA ASP A 30 -13.71 24.77 0.22
C ASP A 30 -12.26 25.22 0.51
N THR A 31 -11.35 24.25 0.70
CA THR A 31 -9.90 24.52 0.86
C THR A 31 -9.16 24.66 -0.47
N GLY A 32 -9.84 24.48 -1.60
CA GLY A 32 -9.23 24.55 -2.94
C GLY A 32 -8.43 23.31 -3.33
N ALA A 33 -8.70 22.16 -2.70
CA ALA A 33 -8.08 20.90 -3.09
C ALA A 33 -8.54 20.51 -4.51
N ASP A 34 -7.60 20.09 -5.35
CA ASP A 34 -7.92 19.45 -6.62
C ASP A 34 -8.43 18.02 -6.42
N VAL A 35 -8.86 17.38 -7.50
CA VAL A 35 -9.44 16.03 -7.45
C VAL A 35 -8.44 15.01 -6.95
N ASP A 36 -7.19 15.06 -7.41
CA ASP A 36 -6.16 14.09 -7.01
C ASP A 36 -5.88 14.21 -5.51
N LYS A 37 -5.75 15.42 -4.99
CA LYS A 37 -5.59 15.68 -3.57
C LYS A 37 -6.81 15.24 -2.76
N ALA A 38 -8.01 15.52 -3.23
CA ALA A 38 -9.23 15.10 -2.55
C ALA A 38 -9.32 13.57 -2.46
N VAL A 39 -9.01 12.85 -3.53
CA VAL A 39 -8.97 11.39 -3.54
C VAL A 39 -7.91 10.88 -2.56
N PHE A 40 -6.70 11.44 -2.58
CA PHE A 40 -5.62 11.07 -1.66
C PHE A 40 -6.03 11.24 -0.20
N GLU A 41 -6.59 12.38 0.18
CA GLU A 41 -7.03 12.66 1.56
C GLU A 41 -8.13 11.70 2.01
N ILE A 42 -9.16 11.50 1.18
CA ILE A 42 -10.29 10.63 1.52
C ILE A 42 -9.84 9.16 1.67
N THR A 43 -9.04 8.67 0.71
CA THR A 43 -8.61 7.26 0.74
C THR A 43 -7.64 6.97 1.86
N THR A 44 -6.76 7.91 2.20
CA THR A 44 -5.85 7.78 3.36
C THR A 44 -6.59 7.85 4.67
N ASP A 45 -7.60 8.70 4.82
CA ASP A 45 -8.44 8.76 6.03
C ASP A 45 -9.21 7.46 6.26
N ASP A 46 -9.78 6.86 5.22
CA ASP A 46 -10.43 5.54 5.31
C ASP A 46 -9.45 4.45 5.74
N VAL A 47 -8.23 4.48 5.20
CA VAL A 47 -7.18 3.51 5.56
C VAL A 47 -6.71 3.70 7.00
N ILE A 48 -6.58 4.93 7.48
CA ILE A 48 -6.26 5.22 8.89
C ILE A 48 -7.33 4.61 9.80
N GLN A 49 -8.60 4.86 9.52
CA GLN A 49 -9.71 4.31 10.29
C GLN A 49 -9.71 2.76 10.25
N ALA A 50 -9.47 2.17 9.09
CA ALA A 50 -9.37 0.73 8.96
C ALA A 50 -8.19 0.17 9.77
N CYS A 51 -7.03 0.82 9.74
CA CYS A 51 -5.87 0.45 10.56
C CYS A 51 -6.21 0.47 12.05
N ASP A 52 -6.91 1.49 12.50
CA ASP A 52 -7.33 1.63 13.91
C ASP A 52 -8.33 0.53 14.32
N VAL A 53 -9.27 0.17 13.46
CA VAL A 53 -10.21 -0.95 13.67
C VAL A 53 -9.48 -2.30 13.79
N PHE A 54 -8.43 -2.50 12.99
CA PHE A 54 -7.65 -3.73 12.98
C PHE A 54 -6.48 -3.76 13.99
N ALA A 55 -6.18 -2.65 14.66
CA ALA A 55 -5.08 -2.58 15.63
C ALA A 55 -5.13 -3.67 16.72
N PRO A 56 -6.29 -4.00 17.33
CA PRO A 56 -6.34 -5.08 18.32
C PRO A 56 -5.98 -6.46 17.75
N VAL A 57 -6.33 -6.74 16.50
CA VAL A 57 -5.95 -8.00 15.83
C VAL A 57 -4.46 -8.01 15.54
N PHE A 58 -3.91 -6.88 15.09
CA PHE A 58 -2.48 -6.72 14.84
C PHE A 58 -1.65 -6.96 16.10
N GLU A 59 -2.04 -6.37 17.22
CA GLU A 59 -1.37 -6.55 18.50
C GLU A 59 -1.47 -7.99 19.01
N ALA A 60 -2.65 -8.58 18.98
CA ALA A 60 -2.90 -9.94 19.45
C ALA A 60 -2.14 -11.02 18.67
N THR A 61 -1.81 -10.74 17.40
CA THR A 61 -1.07 -11.68 16.53
C THR A 61 0.42 -11.36 16.41
N GLY A 62 0.92 -10.40 17.17
CA GLY A 62 2.32 -9.97 17.08
C GLY A 62 2.68 -9.37 15.71
N GLY A 63 1.73 -8.72 15.05
CA GLY A 63 1.94 -8.04 13.78
C GLY A 63 1.76 -8.92 12.52
N VAL A 64 1.30 -10.16 12.67
CA VAL A 64 1.05 -11.05 11.53
C VAL A 64 -0.24 -10.68 10.81
N ASP A 65 -1.35 -10.66 11.53
CA ASP A 65 -2.67 -10.27 11.04
C ASP A 65 -3.01 -8.80 11.37
N GLY A 66 -4.21 -8.36 11.07
CA GLY A 66 -4.67 -7.01 11.37
C GLY A 66 -4.11 -5.93 10.42
N ARG A 67 -3.65 -6.32 9.24
CA ARG A 67 -3.02 -5.41 8.28
C ARG A 67 -4.01 -4.85 7.28
N VAL A 68 -3.73 -3.61 6.86
CA VAL A 68 -4.51 -2.87 5.86
C VAL A 68 -3.60 -2.45 4.73
N SER A 69 -4.00 -2.70 3.48
CA SER A 69 -3.21 -2.31 2.31
C SER A 69 -3.83 -1.14 1.55
N ILE A 70 -3.01 -0.15 1.21
CA ILE A 70 -3.32 0.94 0.29
C ILE A 70 -2.37 0.91 -0.92
N GLU A 71 -2.90 1.09 -2.12
CA GLU A 71 -2.15 0.98 -3.38
C GLU A 71 -1.69 2.36 -3.85
N VAL A 72 -0.45 2.43 -4.36
CA VAL A 72 0.06 3.62 -5.07
C VAL A 72 -0.77 3.88 -6.33
N ASP A 73 -0.75 5.10 -6.81
CA ASP A 73 -1.46 5.50 -8.02
C ASP A 73 -1.07 4.62 -9.21
N PRO A 74 -2.03 3.95 -9.89
CA PRO A 74 -1.73 3.08 -11.03
C PRO A 74 -1.08 3.83 -12.21
N ARG A 75 -1.21 5.15 -12.29
CA ARG A 75 -0.53 5.98 -13.28
C ARG A 75 1.00 5.92 -13.14
N LEU A 76 1.51 5.58 -11.94
CA LEU A 76 2.94 5.44 -11.63
C LEU A 76 3.50 4.04 -11.92
N SER A 77 2.70 3.13 -12.46
CA SER A 77 3.08 1.72 -12.67
C SER A 77 4.34 1.52 -13.54
N ARG A 78 4.76 2.55 -14.28
CA ARG A 78 5.98 2.59 -15.11
C ARG A 78 6.98 3.66 -14.67
N ASP A 79 6.80 4.22 -13.50
CA ASP A 79 7.67 5.24 -12.90
C ASP A 79 8.16 4.75 -11.54
N THR A 80 9.37 4.23 -11.51
CA THR A 80 10.00 3.72 -10.28
C THR A 80 10.12 4.80 -9.21
N GLN A 81 10.61 5.99 -9.58
CA GLN A 81 10.85 7.04 -8.60
C GLN A 81 9.55 7.65 -8.09
N GLY A 82 8.58 7.86 -8.97
CA GLY A 82 7.23 8.29 -8.60
C GLY A 82 6.58 7.30 -7.63
N THR A 83 6.67 6.00 -7.92
CA THR A 83 6.17 4.93 -7.02
C THR A 83 6.83 4.98 -5.64
N VAL A 84 8.15 5.15 -5.56
CA VAL A 84 8.85 5.23 -4.27
C VAL A 84 8.42 6.47 -3.48
N ASN A 85 8.32 7.61 -4.15
CA ASN A 85 7.93 8.87 -3.50
C ASN A 85 6.51 8.78 -2.92
N GLU A 86 5.56 8.30 -3.72
CA GLU A 86 4.17 8.16 -3.27
C GLU A 86 4.03 7.07 -2.19
N ALA A 87 4.75 5.96 -2.30
CA ALA A 87 4.75 4.94 -1.26
C ALA A 87 5.18 5.50 0.11
N LYS A 88 6.20 6.35 0.14
CA LYS A 88 6.66 7.04 1.36
C LYS A 88 5.60 8.04 1.85
N GLU A 89 5.03 8.83 0.95
CA GLU A 89 3.97 9.81 1.28
C GLU A 89 2.73 9.11 1.89
N LEU A 90 2.27 8.02 1.28
CA LEU A 90 1.17 7.22 1.81
C LEU A 90 1.49 6.63 3.19
N PHE A 91 2.69 6.08 3.37
CA PHE A 91 3.13 5.52 4.64
C PHE A 91 3.17 6.57 5.75
N ASP A 92 3.76 7.73 5.47
CA ASP A 92 3.87 8.84 6.40
C ASP A 92 2.49 9.43 6.74
N LYS A 93 1.62 9.59 5.73
CA LYS A 93 0.26 10.11 5.89
C LYS A 93 -0.60 9.18 6.75
N VAL A 94 -0.56 7.88 6.47
CA VAL A 94 -1.33 6.89 7.25
C VAL A 94 -0.79 6.78 8.68
N GLY A 95 0.53 6.79 8.88
CA GLY A 95 1.16 6.83 10.19
C GLY A 95 0.75 5.68 11.11
N ARG A 96 0.49 4.47 10.57
CA ARG A 96 0.10 3.28 11.32
C ARG A 96 1.02 2.11 10.98
N SER A 97 1.45 1.37 12.01
CA SER A 97 2.39 0.25 11.88
C SER A 97 1.81 -0.97 11.14
N ASN A 98 0.49 -1.07 11.06
CA ASN A 98 -0.20 -2.17 10.39
C ASN A 98 -0.59 -1.87 8.93
N VAL A 99 -0.12 -0.75 8.36
CA VAL A 99 -0.29 -0.48 6.94
C VAL A 99 0.70 -1.26 6.09
N LEU A 100 0.27 -1.70 4.92
CA LEU A 100 1.09 -2.23 3.82
C LEU A 100 0.90 -1.33 2.61
N ILE A 101 1.99 -0.85 2.04
CA ILE A 101 1.92 -0.12 0.77
C ILE A 101 1.87 -1.10 -0.38
N LYS A 102 0.85 -1.01 -1.19
CA LYS A 102 0.62 -1.94 -2.30
C LYS A 102 1.26 -1.42 -3.58
N ILE A 103 2.15 -2.23 -4.16
CA ILE A 103 2.95 -1.86 -5.34
C ILE A 103 2.78 -2.94 -6.42
N PRO A 104 2.48 -2.57 -7.68
CA PRO A 104 2.34 -3.53 -8.77
C PRO A 104 3.70 -4.13 -9.17
N ALA A 105 3.72 -5.43 -9.48
CA ALA A 105 4.90 -6.16 -9.92
C ALA A 105 5.26 -5.88 -11.39
N THR A 106 5.29 -4.62 -11.80
CA THR A 106 5.80 -4.21 -13.11
C THR A 106 7.33 -4.30 -13.13
N VAL A 107 7.96 -4.17 -14.29
CA VAL A 107 9.43 -4.11 -14.41
C VAL A 107 9.97 -2.95 -13.59
N GLU A 108 9.32 -1.80 -13.67
CA GLU A 108 9.68 -0.58 -12.96
C GLU A 108 9.28 -0.64 -11.45
N GLY A 109 8.26 -1.44 -11.13
CA GLY A 109 7.82 -1.68 -9.75
C GLY A 109 8.82 -2.51 -8.93
N LEU A 110 9.58 -3.42 -9.57
CA LEU A 110 10.56 -4.25 -8.85
C LEU A 110 11.61 -3.43 -8.10
N PRO A 111 12.35 -2.48 -8.74
CA PRO A 111 13.27 -1.62 -8.00
C PRO A 111 12.56 -0.70 -6.99
N ALA A 112 11.32 -0.30 -7.23
CA ALA A 112 10.55 0.46 -6.25
C ALA A 112 10.25 -0.38 -5.00
N ILE A 113 9.86 -1.65 -5.14
CA ILE A 113 9.66 -2.58 -4.02
C ILE A 113 10.93 -2.68 -3.18
N THR A 114 12.09 -2.87 -3.82
CA THR A 114 13.39 -2.91 -3.13
C THR A 114 13.63 -1.63 -2.33
N ALA A 115 13.47 -0.47 -2.96
CA ALA A 115 13.73 0.83 -2.33
C ALA A 115 12.78 1.13 -1.16
N VAL A 116 11.49 0.80 -1.29
CA VAL A 116 10.49 1.01 -0.24
C VAL A 116 10.75 0.10 0.96
N LEU A 117 11.09 -1.18 0.74
CA LEU A 117 11.51 -2.09 1.81
C LEU A 117 12.79 -1.61 2.51
N ALA A 118 13.75 -1.06 1.76
CA ALA A 118 15.00 -0.52 2.29
C ALA A 118 14.78 0.64 3.29
N GLU A 119 13.65 1.35 3.18
CA GLU A 119 13.22 2.40 4.13
C GLU A 119 12.44 1.85 5.34
N GLY A 120 12.35 0.53 5.48
CA GLY A 120 11.62 -0.10 6.60
C GLY A 120 10.10 -0.17 6.39
N ILE A 121 9.60 0.12 5.21
CA ILE A 121 8.17 0.15 4.89
C ILE A 121 7.72 -1.23 4.42
N SER A 122 6.66 -1.76 5.04
CA SER A 122 6.04 -3.04 4.66
C SER A 122 5.25 -2.91 3.35
N VAL A 123 5.34 -3.92 2.47
CA VAL A 123 4.73 -3.89 1.14
C VAL A 123 3.76 -5.04 0.88
N ASN A 124 2.75 -4.78 0.06
CA ASN A 124 1.90 -5.79 -0.58
C ASN A 124 2.18 -5.77 -2.08
N VAL A 125 2.89 -6.76 -2.59
CA VAL A 125 3.21 -6.83 -4.02
C VAL A 125 2.04 -7.45 -4.76
N THR A 126 1.49 -6.72 -5.73
CA THR A 126 0.28 -7.13 -6.47
C THR A 126 0.54 -7.31 -7.96
N LEU A 127 -0.44 -7.86 -8.67
CA LEU A 127 -0.41 -8.07 -10.13
C LEU A 127 0.71 -9.03 -10.56
N ILE A 128 0.88 -10.11 -9.82
CA ILE A 128 1.81 -11.20 -10.15
C ILE A 128 1.04 -12.23 -10.98
N PHE A 129 1.44 -12.44 -12.24
CA PHE A 129 0.75 -13.31 -13.19
C PHE A 129 1.64 -14.42 -13.79
N SER A 130 2.89 -14.56 -13.33
CA SER A 130 3.78 -15.62 -13.78
C SER A 130 4.78 -16.04 -12.70
N LEU A 131 5.26 -17.29 -12.79
CA LEU A 131 6.32 -17.78 -11.90
C LEU A 131 7.63 -17.01 -12.09
N GLN A 132 7.92 -16.57 -13.30
CA GLN A 132 9.09 -15.73 -13.55
C GLN A 132 8.98 -14.43 -12.76
N ARG A 133 7.87 -13.71 -12.91
CA ARG A 133 7.64 -12.45 -12.18
C ARG A 133 7.66 -12.65 -10.67
N TYR A 134 7.14 -13.76 -10.17
CA TYR A 134 7.19 -14.07 -8.76
C TYR A 134 8.62 -14.24 -8.24
N ARG A 135 9.50 -14.91 -8.99
CA ARG A 135 10.93 -15.01 -8.64
C ARG A 135 11.62 -13.66 -8.59
N GLU A 136 11.29 -12.79 -9.54
CA GLU A 136 11.81 -11.41 -9.57
C GLU A 136 11.32 -10.60 -8.36
N VAL A 137 10.07 -10.78 -7.94
CA VAL A 137 9.52 -10.19 -6.71
C VAL A 137 10.25 -10.69 -5.47
N ILE A 138 10.52 -12.00 -5.38
CA ILE A 138 11.31 -12.57 -4.28
C ILE A 138 12.70 -11.94 -4.22
N ASN A 139 13.36 -11.80 -5.37
CA ASN A 139 14.69 -11.18 -5.44
C ASN A 139 14.63 -9.70 -5.00
N ALA A 140 13.62 -8.94 -5.44
CA ALA A 140 13.42 -7.56 -5.03
C ALA A 140 13.18 -7.44 -3.52
N PHE A 141 12.39 -8.35 -2.95
CA PHE A 141 12.18 -8.42 -1.51
C PHE A 141 13.49 -8.70 -0.75
N MET A 142 14.25 -9.72 -1.14
CA MET A 142 15.50 -10.08 -0.48
C MET A 142 16.51 -8.93 -0.52
N ALA A 143 16.67 -8.29 -1.68
CA ALA A 143 17.55 -7.12 -1.82
C ALA A 143 17.07 -5.94 -0.95
N GLY A 144 15.76 -5.70 -0.86
CA GLY A 144 15.19 -4.67 -0.01
C GLY A 144 15.44 -4.91 1.48
N ILE A 145 15.30 -6.16 1.94
CA ILE A 145 15.58 -6.54 3.34
C ILE A 145 17.07 -6.43 3.67
N GLU A 146 17.97 -6.77 2.73
CA GLU A 146 19.40 -6.57 2.93
C GLU A 146 19.74 -5.10 3.10
N GLN A 147 19.21 -4.24 2.23
CA GLN A 147 19.38 -2.78 2.33
C GLN A 147 18.76 -2.20 3.60
N ALA A 148 17.56 -2.66 4.00
CA ALA A 148 16.92 -2.24 5.24
C ALA A 148 17.80 -2.53 6.46
N ARG A 149 18.45 -3.70 6.50
CA ARG A 149 19.42 -4.06 7.54
C ARG A 149 20.62 -3.12 7.55
N GLU A 150 21.16 -2.80 6.37
CA GLU A 150 22.30 -1.86 6.23
C GLU A 150 21.91 -0.46 6.69
N ASN A 151 20.68 -0.05 6.44
CA ASN A 151 20.10 1.22 6.88
C ASN A 151 19.73 1.24 8.38
N GLY A 152 19.89 0.12 9.10
CA GLY A 152 19.66 0.02 10.55
C GLY A 152 18.20 -0.20 10.97
N HIS A 153 17.33 -0.60 10.04
CA HIS A 153 15.93 -0.91 10.36
C HIS A 153 15.79 -2.26 11.09
N ASP A 154 14.78 -2.33 11.96
CA ASP A 154 14.39 -3.57 12.63
C ASP A 154 13.62 -4.48 11.65
N LEU A 155 14.28 -5.50 11.14
CA LEU A 155 13.70 -6.41 10.14
C LEU A 155 12.48 -7.18 10.65
N SER A 156 12.32 -7.35 11.96
CA SER A 156 11.16 -8.02 12.53
C SER A 156 9.85 -7.25 12.32
N LYS A 157 9.94 -5.98 11.97
CA LYS A 157 8.80 -5.08 11.72
C LYS A 157 8.47 -4.93 10.24
N ILE A 158 9.33 -5.43 9.34
CA ILE A 158 9.15 -5.31 7.90
C ILE A 158 8.50 -6.59 7.37
N HIS A 159 7.33 -6.45 6.77
CA HIS A 159 6.58 -7.57 6.22
C HIS A 159 6.30 -7.37 4.74
N SER A 160 6.19 -8.47 4.02
CA SER A 160 5.75 -8.45 2.63
C SER A 160 4.77 -9.58 2.36
N VAL A 161 3.76 -9.27 1.57
CA VAL A 161 2.84 -10.27 1.01
C VAL A 161 2.87 -10.19 -0.51
N ALA A 162 2.69 -11.33 -1.16
CA ALA A 162 2.60 -11.45 -2.61
C ALA A 162 1.16 -11.83 -2.99
N SER A 163 0.48 -10.94 -3.72
CA SER A 163 -0.91 -11.13 -4.14
C SER A 163 -1.00 -11.73 -5.53
N PHE A 164 -1.41 -13.00 -5.61
CA PHE A 164 -1.72 -13.70 -6.83
C PHE A 164 -3.20 -13.66 -7.14
N PHE A 165 -3.53 -13.41 -8.40
CA PHE A 165 -4.90 -13.47 -8.89
C PHE A 165 -5.14 -14.79 -9.61
N VAL A 166 -5.28 -15.89 -8.86
CA VAL A 166 -5.43 -17.25 -9.41
C VAL A 166 -6.56 -17.32 -10.43
N SER A 167 -7.70 -16.68 -10.17
CA SER A 167 -8.84 -16.62 -11.09
C SER A 167 -8.59 -15.86 -12.41
N ARG A 168 -7.42 -15.23 -12.58
CA ARG A 168 -7.03 -14.50 -13.79
C ARG A 168 -5.85 -15.15 -14.52
N VAL A 169 -5.33 -16.23 -13.99
CA VAL A 169 -4.19 -16.98 -14.54
C VAL A 169 -4.66 -18.21 -15.31
N ASP A 170 -5.86 -18.70 -15.04
CA ASP A 170 -6.48 -19.86 -15.70
C ASP A 170 -7.08 -19.51 -17.08
#